data_4592ed1eb9733503de2c37d4c1778488
#
_entry.id   4592ed1eb9733503de2c37d4c1778488
#
_cell.length_a   1.000
_cell.length_b   1.000
_cell.length_c   1.000
_cell.angle_alpha   90.00
_cell.angle_beta   90.00
_cell.angle_gamma   90.00
#
_symmetry.space_group_name_H-M   'P 1'
#
loop_
_entity.id
_entity.type
_entity.pdbx_description
1 polymer ?
#
loop_
_entity_poly.entity_id
_entity_poly.type
_entity_poly.pdbx_seq_one_letter_code
_entity_poly.pdbx_strand_id
1 'polypeptide(L)'
;MSPSENPRSFAGRFRLPASLAQGLDRSHLPSLDGLRAIAAFLVVLYHCFLPALPGGMGVLAFFVLRGFLITWLLLKEEERYGKVSLKLFYVRRSLRIFPAFYAYWLLLMGAHVIARKQIAMGQAIASLFYVGNYYQAIVGDPQTGLSHTWSLGVEEQFYLLWPITFLWLKGNGRRVRFLLWSIAGVWLYRELLVLVIHAPQQYIYEAFDTRADHLMIGCLLAVALREGLWTPLWRSLVAIPSLVWLTLGLLACSVVCTDRYGSIYRDAVGFIVDPILIAILIVQVIAHSSVGFAAVLNWRWVRYLGTISYGIYLYHGHAILVADKMTGTLPKVISMFVGILSVVAVASASYWFLEEPLLRLRARYTPGRLPRNPVVPRGADPLTVLPTPPGDARTHS
;
A
#
# COMPACT_ATOMS: atom_id res chain seq x y z
N MET A 1 2.97 -19.14 38.28
CA MET A 1 3.30 -17.74 37.97
C MET A 1 2.72 -17.42 36.60
N SER A 2 1.65 -16.63 36.54
CA SER A 2 1.04 -16.14 35.30
C SER A 2 2.03 -15.22 34.59
N PRO A 3 2.11 -15.24 33.25
CA PRO A 3 2.94 -14.29 32.52
C PRO A 3 2.44 -12.87 32.81
N SER A 4 3.29 -12.02 33.35
CA SER A 4 3.02 -10.63 33.62
C SER A 4 2.52 -9.97 32.32
N GLU A 5 1.27 -9.54 32.31
CA GLU A 5 0.70 -8.73 31.24
C GLU A 5 1.55 -7.46 31.09
N ASN A 6 2.26 -7.38 30.00
CA ASN A 6 2.99 -6.18 29.64
C ASN A 6 1.94 -5.09 29.32
N PRO A 7 1.77 -4.03 30.13
CA PRO A 7 0.74 -3.01 29.93
C PRO A 7 0.92 -2.20 28.62
N ARG A 8 1.97 -2.48 27.88
CA ARG A 8 2.25 -1.91 26.53
C ARG A 8 1.86 -2.84 25.39
N SER A 9 1.35 -4.06 25.69
CA SER A 9 0.87 -4.96 24.63
C SER A 9 -0.48 -4.48 24.10
N PHE A 10 -0.72 -4.72 22.83
CA PHE A 10 -1.99 -4.40 22.17
C PHE A 10 -3.18 -5.11 22.80
N ALA A 11 -2.96 -6.34 23.30
CA ALA A 11 -3.96 -7.17 23.95
C ALA A 11 -4.49 -6.58 25.28
N GLY A 12 -3.66 -5.81 26.00
CA GLY A 12 -4.06 -5.23 27.31
C GLY A 12 -4.85 -3.93 27.20
N ARG A 13 -4.79 -3.21 26.10
CA ARG A 13 -5.45 -1.90 25.93
C ARG A 13 -6.84 -1.96 25.30
N PHE A 14 -7.09 -2.95 24.45
CA PHE A 14 -8.30 -3.00 23.62
C PHE A 14 -8.98 -4.36 23.77
N ARG A 15 -10.30 -4.33 23.82
CA ARG A 15 -11.15 -5.55 23.92
C ARG A 15 -11.23 -6.34 22.60
N LEU A 16 -10.20 -6.24 21.74
CA LEU A 16 -10.14 -6.98 20.48
C LEU A 16 -10.07 -8.51 20.73
N PRO A 17 -10.54 -9.33 19.79
CA PRO A 17 -10.33 -10.78 19.83
C PRO A 17 -8.84 -11.12 19.98
N ALA A 18 -8.52 -12.09 20.84
CA ALA A 18 -7.11 -12.42 21.16
C ALA A 18 -6.27 -12.76 19.91
N SER A 19 -6.83 -13.53 18.97
CA SER A 19 -6.17 -13.89 17.72
C SER A 19 -5.80 -12.65 16.87
N LEU A 20 -6.72 -11.68 16.79
CA LEU A 20 -6.51 -10.45 16.06
C LEU A 20 -5.47 -9.56 16.75
N ALA A 21 -5.58 -9.41 18.09
CA ALA A 21 -4.63 -8.64 18.88
C ALA A 21 -3.20 -9.19 18.75
N GLN A 22 -3.02 -10.51 18.88
CA GLN A 22 -1.73 -11.18 18.68
C GLN A 22 -1.18 -10.99 17.26
N GLY A 23 -2.05 -11.04 16.25
CA GLY A 23 -1.67 -10.76 14.86
C GLY A 23 -1.13 -9.35 14.69
N LEU A 24 -1.80 -8.36 15.26
CA LEU A 24 -1.46 -6.93 15.16
C LEU A 24 -0.22 -6.52 15.98
N ASP A 25 0.11 -7.24 17.07
CA ASP A 25 1.30 -6.99 17.88
C ASP A 25 2.61 -7.35 17.15
N ARG A 26 2.54 -8.15 16.12
CA ARG A 26 3.74 -8.52 15.35
C ARG A 26 4.39 -7.28 14.75
N SER A 27 5.73 -7.29 14.71
CA SER A 27 6.51 -6.23 14.06
C SER A 27 6.28 -6.18 12.56
N HIS A 28 5.94 -7.30 11.95
CA HIS A 28 5.65 -7.50 10.54
C HIS A 28 4.39 -8.37 10.39
N LEU A 29 3.58 -8.10 9.39
CA LEU A 29 2.31 -8.79 9.09
C LEU A 29 2.47 -9.66 7.83
N PRO A 30 3.04 -10.88 7.93
CA PRO A 30 3.46 -11.66 6.76
C PRO A 30 2.31 -12.03 5.83
N SER A 31 1.12 -12.28 6.37
CA SER A 31 -0.07 -12.61 5.60
C SER A 31 -0.53 -11.47 4.68
N LEU A 32 -0.21 -10.22 5.02
CA LEU A 32 -0.48 -9.08 4.14
C LEU A 32 0.48 -9.01 2.95
N ASP A 33 1.71 -9.50 3.08
CA ASP A 33 2.56 -9.68 1.91
C ASP A 33 1.98 -10.74 0.98
N GLY A 34 1.42 -11.82 1.52
CA GLY A 34 0.70 -12.82 0.73
C GLY A 34 -0.51 -12.23 -0.01
N LEU A 35 -1.32 -11.39 0.63
CA LEU A 35 -2.41 -10.68 -0.06
C LEU A 35 -1.89 -9.76 -1.16
N ARG A 36 -0.76 -9.07 -0.95
CA ARG A 36 -0.12 -8.26 -1.98
C ARG A 36 0.36 -9.09 -3.17
N ALA A 37 0.86 -10.31 -2.92
CA ALA A 37 1.21 -11.23 -3.99
C ALA A 37 -0.01 -11.59 -4.83
N ILE A 38 -1.11 -12.01 -4.20
CA ILE A 38 -2.36 -12.32 -4.92
C ILE A 38 -2.84 -11.10 -5.72
N ALA A 39 -2.88 -9.92 -5.11
CA ALA A 39 -3.29 -8.69 -5.77
C ALA A 39 -2.44 -8.37 -7.03
N ALA A 40 -1.10 -8.53 -6.93
CA ALA A 40 -0.19 -8.35 -8.06
C ALA A 40 -0.45 -9.38 -9.17
N PHE A 41 -0.63 -10.65 -8.78
CA PHE A 41 -0.87 -11.71 -9.75
C PHE A 41 -2.23 -11.61 -10.45
N LEU A 42 -3.27 -11.10 -9.80
CA LEU A 42 -4.54 -10.79 -10.46
C LEU A 42 -4.34 -9.78 -11.59
N VAL A 43 -3.52 -8.74 -11.38
CA VAL A 43 -3.18 -7.76 -12.41
C VAL A 43 -2.37 -8.39 -13.53
N VAL A 44 -1.33 -9.17 -13.21
CA VAL A 44 -0.47 -9.83 -14.20
C VAL A 44 -1.28 -10.80 -15.05
N LEU A 45 -2.08 -11.66 -14.43
CA LEU A 45 -2.88 -12.67 -15.13
C LEU A 45 -3.93 -12.04 -16.03
N TYR A 46 -4.57 -10.96 -15.59
CA TYR A 46 -5.48 -10.17 -16.44
C TYR A 46 -4.79 -9.73 -17.73
N HIS A 47 -3.55 -9.23 -17.66
CA HIS A 47 -2.79 -8.77 -18.81
C HIS A 47 -2.10 -9.91 -19.58
N CYS A 48 -1.93 -11.09 -18.97
CA CYS A 48 -1.37 -12.29 -19.59
C CYS A 48 -2.41 -13.14 -20.32
N PHE A 49 -3.35 -12.51 -21.02
CA PHE A 49 -4.35 -13.22 -21.85
C PHE A 49 -5.52 -13.88 -21.10
N LEU A 50 -5.73 -13.52 -19.84
CA LEU A 50 -6.89 -13.96 -19.06
C LEU A 50 -7.78 -12.78 -18.66
N PRO A 51 -8.40 -12.07 -19.64
CA PRO A 51 -9.19 -10.87 -19.35
C PRO A 51 -10.46 -11.15 -18.54
N ALA A 52 -10.83 -12.42 -18.37
CA ALA A 52 -11.89 -12.84 -17.45
C ALA A 52 -11.52 -12.68 -15.97
N LEU A 53 -10.23 -12.51 -15.64
CA LEU A 53 -9.80 -12.28 -14.26
C LEU A 53 -9.96 -10.81 -13.87
N PRO A 54 -10.31 -10.52 -12.61
CA PRO A 54 -10.59 -9.16 -12.16
C PRO A 54 -9.30 -8.40 -11.82
N GLY A 55 -8.50 -8.00 -12.81
CA GLY A 55 -7.26 -7.24 -12.60
C GLY A 55 -7.47 -5.94 -11.81
N GLY A 56 -8.59 -5.25 -12.04
CA GLY A 56 -8.99 -4.06 -11.29
C GLY A 56 -9.18 -4.31 -9.79
N MET A 57 -9.65 -5.52 -9.40
CA MET A 57 -9.75 -5.93 -8.00
C MET A 57 -8.38 -6.01 -7.32
N GLY A 58 -7.35 -6.43 -8.05
CA GLY A 58 -5.97 -6.40 -7.55
C GLY A 58 -5.49 -5.00 -7.21
N VAL A 59 -5.76 -4.01 -8.07
CA VAL A 59 -5.43 -2.59 -7.81
C VAL A 59 -6.20 -2.07 -6.61
N LEU A 60 -7.49 -2.39 -6.50
CA LEU A 60 -8.34 -1.99 -5.38
C LEU A 60 -7.83 -2.59 -4.05
N ALA A 61 -7.44 -3.87 -4.07
CA ALA A 61 -6.82 -4.50 -2.90
C ALA A 61 -5.51 -3.80 -2.48
N PHE A 62 -4.70 -3.36 -3.43
CA PHE A 62 -3.51 -2.55 -3.12
C PHE A 62 -3.87 -1.24 -2.44
N PHE A 63 -4.88 -0.53 -2.90
CA PHE A 63 -5.29 0.75 -2.29
C PHE A 63 -5.71 0.56 -0.82
N VAL A 64 -6.58 -0.40 -0.53
CA VAL A 64 -7.01 -0.68 0.85
C VAL A 64 -5.84 -1.12 1.74
N LEU A 65 -5.01 -2.06 1.24
CA LEU A 65 -3.81 -2.52 1.97
C LEU A 65 -2.83 -1.38 2.26
N ARG A 66 -2.63 -0.49 1.31
CA ARG A 66 -1.70 0.64 1.47
C ARG A 66 -2.24 1.69 2.42
N GLY A 67 -3.53 2.03 2.33
CA GLY A 67 -4.18 2.89 3.32
C GLY A 67 -4.06 2.35 4.74
N PHE A 68 -4.32 1.05 4.92
CA PHE A 68 -4.16 0.36 6.19
C PHE A 68 -2.72 0.42 6.71
N LEU A 69 -1.75 -0.02 5.90
CA LEU A 69 -0.35 -0.14 6.34
C LEU A 69 0.28 1.22 6.67
N ILE A 70 -0.01 2.24 5.86
CA ILE A 70 0.56 3.58 6.10
C ILE A 70 0.04 4.16 7.40
N THR A 71 -1.28 4.06 7.63
CA THR A 71 -1.90 4.59 8.86
C THR A 71 -1.47 3.79 10.08
N TRP A 72 -1.37 2.46 9.96
CA TRP A 72 -0.89 1.59 11.02
C TRP A 72 0.54 1.94 11.46
N LEU A 73 1.42 2.25 10.50
CA LEU A 73 2.78 2.68 10.79
C LEU A 73 2.83 4.06 11.45
N LEU A 74 2.00 5.02 11.01
CA LEU A 74 1.90 6.35 11.63
C LEU A 74 1.40 6.24 13.07
N LEU A 75 0.37 5.42 13.34
CA LEU A 75 -0.15 5.17 14.68
C LEU A 75 0.90 4.51 15.58
N LYS A 76 1.65 3.52 15.09
CA LYS A 76 2.76 2.91 15.83
C LYS A 76 3.89 3.90 16.14
N GLU A 77 4.22 4.78 15.19
CA GLU A 77 5.24 5.81 15.39
C GLU A 77 4.78 6.84 16.43
N GLU A 78 3.52 7.31 16.33
CA GLU A 78 2.92 8.25 17.29
C GLU A 78 2.90 7.67 18.71
N GLU A 79 2.50 6.39 18.87
CA GLU A 79 2.48 5.73 20.17
C GLU A 79 3.86 5.56 20.77
N ARG A 80 4.82 5.11 19.96
CA ARG A 80 6.17 4.78 20.45
C ARG A 80 6.98 6.02 20.82
N TYR A 81 6.81 7.11 20.07
CA TYR A 81 7.65 8.31 20.16
C TYR A 81 6.90 9.57 20.56
N GLY A 82 5.58 9.51 20.78
CA GLY A 82 4.72 10.65 21.09
C GLY A 82 4.53 11.64 19.94
N LYS A 83 5.21 11.42 18.79
CA LYS A 83 5.16 12.28 17.61
C LYS A 83 5.50 11.48 16.35
N VAL A 84 5.02 11.95 15.21
CA VAL A 84 5.37 11.44 13.88
C VAL A 84 6.27 12.46 13.18
N SER A 85 7.34 11.98 12.54
CA SER A 85 8.24 12.82 11.75
C SER A 85 7.89 12.72 10.26
N LEU A 86 7.25 13.78 9.71
CA LEU A 86 6.96 13.85 8.27
C LEU A 86 8.23 13.70 7.41
N LYS A 87 9.32 14.36 7.81
CA LYS A 87 10.59 14.25 7.08
C LYS A 87 11.06 12.79 6.96
N LEU A 88 11.10 12.07 8.09
CA LEU A 88 11.51 10.66 8.10
C LEU A 88 10.52 9.78 7.34
N PHE A 89 9.23 10.09 7.45
CA PHE A 89 8.20 9.40 6.71
C PHE A 89 8.42 9.53 5.19
N TYR A 90 8.56 10.74 4.67
CA TYR A 90 8.76 10.96 3.23
C TYR A 90 10.08 10.38 2.73
N VAL A 91 11.19 10.54 3.46
CA VAL A 91 12.48 9.92 3.08
C VAL A 91 12.33 8.39 2.96
N ARG A 92 11.70 7.73 3.95
CA ARG A 92 11.49 6.28 3.91
C ARG A 92 10.60 5.85 2.75
N ARG A 93 9.65 6.68 2.35
CA ARG A 93 8.73 6.40 1.25
C ARG A 93 9.39 6.60 -0.10
N SER A 94 10.08 7.74 -0.29
CA SER A 94 10.82 8.04 -1.51
C SER A 94 11.87 6.99 -1.82
N LEU A 95 12.65 6.55 -0.83
CA LEU A 95 13.65 5.48 -1.00
C LEU A 95 13.02 4.12 -1.39
N ARG A 96 11.75 3.92 -1.13
CA ARG A 96 11.05 2.67 -1.49
C ARG A 96 10.46 2.69 -2.90
N ILE A 97 9.97 3.84 -3.35
CA ILE A 97 9.11 3.93 -4.55
C ILE A 97 9.87 4.54 -5.72
N PHE A 98 10.50 5.69 -5.51
CA PHE A 98 11.09 6.49 -6.57
C PHE A 98 12.19 5.77 -7.37
N PRO A 99 13.12 5.02 -6.75
CA PRO A 99 14.22 4.44 -7.52
C PRO A 99 13.76 3.48 -8.60
N ALA A 100 12.86 2.54 -8.28
CA ALA A 100 12.36 1.58 -9.25
C ALA A 100 11.46 2.26 -10.30
N PHE A 101 10.63 3.23 -9.88
CA PHE A 101 9.77 3.96 -10.81
C PHE A 101 10.58 4.78 -11.82
N TYR A 102 11.54 5.58 -11.36
CA TYR A 102 12.34 6.41 -12.27
C TYR A 102 13.28 5.58 -13.13
N ALA A 103 13.80 4.45 -12.62
CA ALA A 103 14.55 3.50 -13.46
C ALA A 103 13.67 2.92 -14.57
N TYR A 104 12.44 2.49 -14.25
CA TYR A 104 11.47 2.03 -15.24
C TYR A 104 11.14 3.11 -16.27
N TRP A 105 10.84 4.33 -15.82
CA TRP A 105 10.53 5.46 -16.68
C TRP A 105 11.68 5.78 -17.64
N LEU A 106 12.92 5.85 -17.14
CA LEU A 106 14.13 6.09 -17.95
C LEU A 106 14.38 4.98 -18.96
N LEU A 107 14.24 3.72 -18.55
CA LEU A 107 14.38 2.56 -19.44
C LEU A 107 13.35 2.61 -20.58
N LEU A 108 12.10 2.95 -20.24
CA LEU A 108 11.03 3.07 -21.21
C LEU A 108 11.28 4.21 -22.21
N MET A 109 11.64 5.40 -21.71
CA MET A 109 11.96 6.55 -22.58
C MET A 109 13.18 6.26 -23.47
N GLY A 110 14.23 5.66 -22.91
CA GLY A 110 15.41 5.23 -23.65
C GLY A 110 15.07 4.22 -24.75
N ALA A 111 14.23 3.23 -24.44
CA ALA A 111 13.77 2.25 -25.42
C ALA A 111 12.98 2.89 -26.58
N HIS A 112 12.14 3.88 -26.30
CA HIS A 112 11.41 4.62 -27.35
C HIS A 112 12.35 5.42 -28.25
N VAL A 113 13.33 6.12 -27.66
CA VAL A 113 14.34 6.87 -28.42
C VAL A 113 15.16 5.94 -29.32
N ILE A 114 15.67 4.83 -28.78
CA ILE A 114 16.46 3.84 -29.53
C ILE A 114 15.62 3.22 -30.67
N ALA A 115 14.37 2.87 -30.38
CA ALA A 115 13.45 2.29 -31.35
C ALA A 115 12.85 3.32 -32.33
N ARG A 116 13.21 4.59 -32.21
CA ARG A 116 12.65 5.72 -32.98
C ARG A 116 11.11 5.76 -32.97
N LYS A 117 10.51 5.39 -31.86
CA LYS A 117 9.05 5.44 -31.64
C LYS A 117 8.63 6.81 -31.11
N GLN A 118 7.43 7.23 -31.48
CA GLN A 118 6.85 8.44 -30.91
C GLN A 118 6.65 8.27 -29.41
N ILE A 119 6.99 9.32 -28.65
CA ILE A 119 6.78 9.40 -27.23
C ILE A 119 5.55 10.28 -26.99
N ALA A 120 4.55 9.76 -26.28
CA ALA A 120 3.42 10.55 -25.80
C ALA A 120 3.93 11.49 -24.68
N MET A 121 4.54 12.60 -25.07
CA MET A 121 5.30 13.47 -24.18
C MET A 121 4.44 13.99 -23.01
N GLY A 122 3.16 14.31 -23.26
CA GLY A 122 2.24 14.74 -22.20
C GLY A 122 2.06 13.67 -21.13
N GLN A 123 1.84 12.41 -21.50
CA GLN A 123 1.73 11.31 -20.55
C GLN A 123 3.08 11.03 -19.85
N ALA A 124 4.18 11.09 -20.57
CA ALA A 124 5.52 10.88 -20.02
C ALA A 124 5.83 11.91 -18.92
N ILE A 125 5.58 13.20 -19.19
CA ILE A 125 5.78 14.27 -18.20
C ILE A 125 4.79 14.13 -17.05
N ALA A 126 3.50 13.89 -17.31
CA ALA A 126 2.51 13.72 -16.27
C ALA A 126 2.84 12.54 -15.33
N SER A 127 3.30 11.41 -15.89
CA SER A 127 3.73 10.26 -15.10
C SER A 127 4.98 10.55 -14.27
N LEU A 128 5.93 11.32 -14.79
CA LEU A 128 7.14 11.74 -14.06
C LEU A 128 6.81 12.45 -12.75
N PHE A 129 5.72 13.21 -12.72
CA PHE A 129 5.23 13.95 -11.55
C PHE A 129 4.08 13.25 -10.82
N TYR A 130 3.81 11.98 -11.11
CA TYR A 130 2.71 11.20 -10.51
C TYR A 130 1.32 11.84 -10.68
N VAL A 131 1.10 12.56 -11.79
CA VAL A 131 -0.22 13.09 -12.20
C VAL A 131 -0.73 12.46 -13.50
N GLY A 132 -0.13 11.33 -13.90
CA GLY A 132 -0.52 10.57 -15.08
C GLY A 132 -1.98 10.09 -15.03
N ASN A 133 -2.52 9.82 -13.84
CA ASN A 133 -3.92 9.49 -13.61
C ASN A 133 -4.87 10.58 -14.11
N TYR A 134 -4.62 11.85 -13.81
CA TYR A 134 -5.43 12.96 -14.31
C TYR A 134 -5.19 13.23 -15.80
N TYR A 135 -3.96 13.05 -16.28
CA TYR A 135 -3.70 13.17 -17.71
C TYR A 135 -4.56 12.17 -18.50
N GLN A 136 -4.55 10.91 -18.09
CA GLN A 136 -5.35 9.86 -18.73
C GLN A 136 -6.86 10.11 -18.56
N ALA A 137 -7.28 10.48 -17.37
CA ALA A 137 -8.69 10.74 -17.05
C ALA A 137 -9.30 11.88 -17.89
N ILE A 138 -8.52 12.91 -18.28
CA ILE A 138 -8.99 14.11 -18.97
C ILE A 138 -8.66 14.09 -20.46
N VAL A 139 -7.43 13.72 -20.81
CA VAL A 139 -6.94 13.76 -22.18
C VAL A 139 -7.14 12.42 -22.91
N GLY A 140 -7.22 11.34 -22.15
CA GLY A 140 -7.28 9.96 -22.65
C GLY A 140 -5.95 9.22 -22.50
N ASP A 141 -6.01 7.89 -22.58
CA ASP A 141 -4.85 7.04 -22.46
C ASP A 141 -4.25 6.75 -23.84
N PRO A 142 -3.02 7.23 -24.16
CA PRO A 142 -2.35 6.93 -25.41
C PRO A 142 -1.84 5.48 -25.50
N GLN A 143 -2.23 4.59 -24.57
CA GLN A 143 -1.88 3.16 -24.57
C GLN A 143 -0.37 2.91 -24.65
N THR A 144 0.37 3.66 -23.86
CA THR A 144 1.82 3.49 -23.72
C THR A 144 2.16 2.53 -22.60
N GLY A 145 3.44 2.20 -22.47
CA GLY A 145 3.91 1.45 -21.31
C GLY A 145 3.76 2.16 -19.95
N LEU A 146 3.31 3.41 -19.92
CA LEU A 146 3.03 4.16 -18.69
C LEU A 146 1.56 4.10 -18.27
N SER A 147 0.68 3.54 -19.11
CA SER A 147 -0.77 3.53 -18.87
C SER A 147 -1.15 3.01 -17.48
N HIS A 148 -0.58 1.89 -17.06
CA HIS A 148 -0.89 1.29 -15.76
C HIS A 148 -0.37 2.11 -14.54
N THR A 149 0.49 3.11 -14.77
CA THR A 149 1.06 3.92 -13.68
C THR A 149 0.08 4.94 -13.08
N TRP A 150 -1.13 5.06 -13.63
CA TRP A 150 -2.18 5.92 -13.07
C TRP A 150 -2.42 5.62 -11.58
N SER A 151 -2.44 4.35 -11.19
CA SER A 151 -2.69 3.95 -9.82
C SER A 151 -1.58 4.38 -8.86
N LEU A 152 -0.32 4.41 -9.33
CA LEU A 152 0.80 4.95 -8.56
C LEU A 152 0.64 6.46 -8.35
N GLY A 153 0.08 7.18 -9.34
CA GLY A 153 -0.30 8.59 -9.19
C GLY A 153 -1.28 8.78 -8.04
N VAL A 154 -2.37 8.03 -8.02
CA VAL A 154 -3.38 8.07 -6.93
C VAL A 154 -2.73 7.79 -5.57
N GLU A 155 -1.85 6.79 -5.49
CA GLU A 155 -1.16 6.44 -4.25
C GLU A 155 -0.22 7.52 -3.75
N GLU A 156 0.63 8.09 -4.61
CA GLU A 156 1.60 9.11 -4.21
C GLU A 156 0.93 10.43 -3.83
N GLN A 157 -0.15 10.81 -4.53
CA GLN A 157 -1.00 11.94 -4.13
C GLN A 157 -1.58 11.71 -2.73
N PHE A 158 -2.09 10.50 -2.45
CA PHE A 158 -2.59 10.15 -1.12
C PHE A 158 -1.48 10.18 -0.06
N TYR A 159 -0.29 9.67 -0.37
CA TYR A 159 0.85 9.69 0.55
C TYR A 159 1.38 11.08 0.84
N LEU A 160 1.20 12.00 -0.09
CA LEU A 160 1.51 13.41 0.17
C LEU A 160 0.51 14.04 1.14
N LEU A 161 -0.77 13.78 0.97
CA LEU A 161 -1.85 14.45 1.71
C LEU A 161 -2.11 13.82 3.09
N TRP A 162 -2.20 12.47 3.15
CA TRP A 162 -2.68 11.78 4.34
C TRP A 162 -1.81 11.98 5.60
N PRO A 163 -0.47 11.90 5.58
CA PRO A 163 0.33 12.12 6.79
C PRO A 163 0.21 13.53 7.36
N ILE A 164 0.03 14.53 6.51
CA ILE A 164 -0.21 15.91 6.91
C ILE A 164 -1.57 16.01 7.60
N THR A 165 -2.62 15.49 6.95
CA THR A 165 -3.98 15.43 7.50
C THR A 165 -4.03 14.63 8.81
N PHE A 166 -3.32 13.50 8.88
CA PHE A 166 -3.20 12.69 10.09
C PHE A 166 -2.64 13.47 11.29
N LEU A 167 -1.62 14.29 11.07
CA LEU A 167 -1.02 15.14 12.11
C LEU A 167 -1.91 16.34 12.46
N TRP A 168 -2.56 16.93 11.48
CA TRP A 168 -3.48 18.04 11.68
C TRP A 168 -4.70 17.60 12.52
N LEU A 169 -5.24 16.43 12.27
CA LEU A 169 -6.34 15.82 13.00
C LEU A 169 -5.86 15.19 14.30
N LYS A 170 -5.50 16.01 15.29
CA LYS A 170 -5.05 15.50 16.60
C LYS A 170 -6.13 14.66 17.27
N GLY A 171 -5.81 13.39 17.53
CA GLY A 171 -6.69 12.42 18.20
C GLY A 171 -7.55 11.59 17.24
N ASN A 172 -7.67 10.30 17.59
CA ASN A 172 -8.25 9.30 16.71
C ASN A 172 -9.76 9.49 16.47
N GLY A 173 -10.50 10.05 17.40
CA GLY A 173 -11.91 10.39 17.21
C GLY A 173 -12.15 11.43 16.10
N ARG A 174 -11.24 12.42 15.94
CA ARG A 174 -11.31 13.38 14.84
C ARG A 174 -10.93 12.71 13.51
N ARG A 175 -9.91 11.83 13.52
CA ARG A 175 -9.48 11.05 12.35
C ARG A 175 -10.60 10.15 11.83
N VAL A 176 -11.29 9.44 12.72
CA VAL A 176 -12.45 8.59 12.36
C VAL A 176 -13.56 9.43 11.72
N ARG A 177 -13.97 10.53 12.36
CA ARG A 177 -15.03 11.40 11.80
C ARG A 177 -14.65 11.96 10.44
N PHE A 178 -13.43 12.45 10.31
CA PHE A 178 -12.93 12.97 9.02
C PHE A 178 -12.97 11.88 7.94
N LEU A 179 -12.45 10.67 8.23
CA LEU A 179 -12.45 9.56 7.27
C LEU A 179 -13.87 9.16 6.87
N LEU A 180 -14.79 9.04 7.83
CA LEU A 180 -16.19 8.69 7.53
C LEU A 180 -16.86 9.72 6.63
N TRP A 181 -16.72 11.02 6.93
CA TRP A 181 -17.30 12.08 6.11
C TRP A 181 -16.64 12.18 4.74
N SER A 182 -15.32 12.02 4.66
CA SER A 182 -14.59 12.05 3.39
C SER A 182 -14.97 10.86 2.50
N ILE A 183 -15.07 9.65 3.06
CA ILE A 183 -15.53 8.46 2.34
C ILE A 183 -16.94 8.67 1.81
N ALA A 184 -17.87 9.11 2.68
CA ALA A 184 -19.24 9.39 2.28
C ALA A 184 -19.31 10.48 1.19
N GLY A 185 -18.50 11.53 1.30
CA GLY A 185 -18.40 12.59 0.29
C GLY A 185 -17.91 12.07 -1.06
N VAL A 186 -16.87 11.22 -1.08
CA VAL A 186 -16.38 10.60 -2.32
C VAL A 186 -17.45 9.69 -2.94
N TRP A 187 -18.15 8.90 -2.11
CA TRP A 187 -19.26 8.06 -2.61
C TRP A 187 -20.36 8.89 -3.27
N LEU A 188 -20.87 9.92 -2.57
CA LEU A 188 -21.89 10.81 -3.12
C LEU A 188 -21.42 11.49 -4.41
N TYR A 189 -20.20 11.97 -4.44
CA TYR A 189 -19.61 12.59 -5.62
C TYR A 189 -19.51 11.61 -6.79
N ARG A 190 -19.03 10.38 -6.55
CA ARG A 190 -18.94 9.35 -7.56
C ARG A 190 -20.31 8.93 -8.07
N GLU A 191 -21.31 8.74 -7.20
CA GLU A 191 -22.68 8.46 -7.61
C GLU A 191 -23.26 9.58 -8.48
N LEU A 192 -23.03 10.85 -8.13
CA LEU A 192 -23.41 12.00 -8.95
C LEU A 192 -22.75 11.94 -10.33
N LEU A 193 -21.44 11.62 -10.40
CA LEU A 193 -20.73 11.50 -11.67
C LEU A 193 -21.25 10.35 -12.53
N VAL A 194 -21.56 9.20 -11.93
CA VAL A 194 -22.02 7.99 -12.63
C VAL A 194 -23.46 8.13 -13.09
N LEU A 195 -24.37 8.50 -12.17
CA LEU A 195 -25.83 8.39 -12.39
C LEU A 195 -26.47 9.66 -12.96
N VAL A 196 -25.87 10.83 -12.72
CA VAL A 196 -26.48 12.12 -13.11
C VAL A 196 -25.67 12.80 -14.19
N ILE A 197 -24.35 12.94 -14.01
CA ILE A 197 -23.48 13.69 -14.94
C ILE A 197 -23.07 12.80 -16.13
N HIS A 198 -23.07 11.48 -15.97
CA HIS A 198 -22.56 10.51 -16.95
C HIS A 198 -21.12 10.84 -17.38
N ALA A 199 -20.25 11.13 -16.39
CA ALA A 199 -18.87 11.51 -16.62
C ALA A 199 -18.09 10.41 -17.37
N PRO A 200 -17.00 10.74 -18.08
CA PRO A 200 -16.19 9.75 -18.76
C PRO A 200 -15.72 8.64 -17.81
N GLN A 201 -15.92 7.40 -18.24
CA GLN A 201 -15.61 6.23 -17.41
C GLN A 201 -14.14 6.21 -16.94
N GLN A 202 -13.25 6.69 -17.77
CA GLN A 202 -11.84 6.77 -17.45
C GLN A 202 -11.57 7.74 -16.30
N TYR A 203 -12.30 8.86 -16.23
CA TYR A 203 -12.22 9.78 -15.10
C TYR A 203 -12.68 9.10 -13.80
N ILE A 204 -13.82 8.43 -13.82
CA ILE A 204 -14.35 7.70 -12.64
C ILE A 204 -13.38 6.63 -12.18
N TYR A 205 -12.67 5.97 -13.11
CA TYR A 205 -11.78 4.86 -12.82
C TYR A 205 -10.39 5.28 -12.35
N GLU A 206 -9.85 6.42 -12.80
CA GLU A 206 -8.44 6.78 -12.61
C GLU A 206 -8.20 8.04 -11.78
N ALA A 207 -9.19 8.93 -11.64
CA ALA A 207 -9.00 10.18 -10.92
C ALA A 207 -8.85 9.93 -9.41
N PHE A 208 -8.04 10.75 -8.74
CA PHE A 208 -7.80 10.63 -7.31
C PHE A 208 -9.06 10.88 -6.47
N ASP A 209 -9.84 11.88 -6.84
CA ASP A 209 -11.06 12.31 -6.16
C ASP A 209 -12.20 11.28 -6.21
N THR A 210 -12.13 10.33 -7.17
CA THR A 210 -13.08 9.21 -7.29
C THR A 210 -12.58 7.90 -6.69
N ARG A 211 -11.29 7.83 -6.29
CA ARG A 211 -10.62 6.59 -5.84
C ARG A 211 -9.97 6.69 -4.46
N ALA A 212 -9.87 7.89 -3.88
CA ALA A 212 -9.23 8.10 -2.59
C ALA A 212 -9.93 7.37 -1.44
N ASP A 213 -11.24 7.13 -1.53
CA ASP A 213 -12.05 6.38 -0.55
C ASP A 213 -11.50 4.97 -0.31
N HIS A 214 -10.96 4.30 -1.32
CA HIS A 214 -10.40 2.96 -1.16
C HIS A 214 -9.17 2.95 -0.21
N LEU A 215 -8.30 3.96 -0.31
CA LEU A 215 -7.19 4.13 0.63
C LEU A 215 -7.73 4.58 2.01
N MET A 216 -8.73 5.49 2.03
CA MET A 216 -9.35 5.98 3.26
C MET A 216 -10.05 4.86 4.04
N ILE A 217 -10.67 3.88 3.39
CA ILE A 217 -11.24 2.69 4.04
C ILE A 217 -10.14 1.88 4.76
N GLY A 218 -8.99 1.71 4.12
CA GLY A 218 -7.82 1.12 4.78
C GLY A 218 -7.33 1.92 5.99
N CYS A 219 -7.30 3.25 5.87
CA CYS A 219 -6.96 4.14 6.97
C CYS A 219 -7.96 4.04 8.14
N LEU A 220 -9.25 4.03 7.81
CA LEU A 220 -10.33 3.89 8.79
C LEU A 220 -10.22 2.55 9.53
N LEU A 221 -9.95 1.46 8.81
CA LEU A 221 -9.70 0.16 9.42
C LEU A 221 -8.55 0.22 10.42
N ALA A 222 -7.42 0.82 10.06
CA ALA A 222 -6.26 0.93 10.94
C ALA A 222 -6.58 1.71 12.23
N VAL A 223 -7.27 2.85 12.11
CA VAL A 223 -7.67 3.66 13.28
C VAL A 223 -8.70 2.93 14.12
N ALA A 224 -9.70 2.28 13.50
CA ALA A 224 -10.75 1.55 14.20
C ALA A 224 -10.18 0.36 15.00
N LEU A 225 -9.28 -0.41 14.42
CA LEU A 225 -8.61 -1.50 15.14
C LEU A 225 -7.72 -0.98 16.26
N ARG A 226 -7.07 0.16 16.06
CA ARG A 226 -6.22 0.78 17.08
C ARG A 226 -7.01 1.25 18.29
N GLU A 227 -8.20 1.80 18.08
CA GLU A 227 -9.07 2.31 19.14
C GLU A 227 -10.02 1.25 19.71
N GLY A 228 -9.99 0.03 19.18
CA GLY A 228 -10.95 -1.01 19.56
C GLY A 228 -12.40 -0.65 19.22
N LEU A 229 -12.61 0.19 18.20
CA LEU A 229 -13.95 0.50 17.71
C LEU A 229 -14.56 -0.73 17.05
N TRP A 230 -15.89 -0.85 17.19
CA TRP A 230 -16.66 -1.93 16.56
C TRP A 230 -16.20 -3.34 16.98
N THR A 231 -15.69 -3.49 18.20
CA THR A 231 -15.22 -4.78 18.75
C THR A 231 -16.21 -5.94 18.57
N PRO A 232 -17.54 -5.77 18.76
CA PRO A 232 -18.50 -6.86 18.51
C PRO A 232 -18.45 -7.33 17.04
N LEU A 233 -18.33 -6.40 16.08
CA LEU A 233 -18.19 -6.74 14.67
C LEU A 233 -16.92 -7.55 14.41
N TRP A 234 -15.76 -7.10 14.94
CA TRP A 234 -14.52 -7.83 14.80
C TRP A 234 -14.59 -9.23 15.40
N ARG A 235 -15.25 -9.38 16.55
CA ARG A 235 -15.47 -10.72 17.15
C ARG A 235 -16.26 -11.62 16.23
N SER A 236 -17.35 -11.15 15.66
CA SER A 236 -18.17 -11.93 14.72
C SER A 236 -17.41 -12.31 13.47
N LEU A 237 -16.67 -11.38 12.85
CA LEU A 237 -15.91 -11.59 11.62
C LEU A 237 -14.74 -12.57 11.78
N VAL A 238 -14.18 -12.70 12.99
CA VAL A 238 -13.07 -13.63 13.27
C VAL A 238 -13.48 -14.80 14.15
N ALA A 239 -14.78 -14.99 14.44
CA ALA A 239 -15.25 -16.09 15.27
C ALA A 239 -14.96 -17.45 14.66
N ILE A 240 -15.10 -17.55 13.34
CA ILE A 240 -14.98 -18.80 12.59
C ILE A 240 -13.99 -18.58 11.43
N PRO A 241 -12.89 -19.35 11.36
CA PRO A 241 -11.90 -19.20 10.28
C PRO A 241 -12.46 -19.37 8.86
N SER A 242 -13.52 -20.18 8.70
CA SER A 242 -14.15 -20.39 7.40
C SER A 242 -14.95 -19.20 6.85
N LEU A 243 -15.24 -18.18 7.67
CA LEU A 243 -15.87 -16.94 7.19
C LEU A 243 -15.04 -16.23 6.10
N VAL A 244 -13.76 -16.51 6.01
CA VAL A 244 -12.92 -16.00 4.90
C VAL A 244 -13.47 -16.44 3.54
N TRP A 245 -14.00 -17.66 3.44
CA TRP A 245 -14.58 -18.17 2.19
C TRP A 245 -15.87 -17.45 1.80
N LEU A 246 -16.68 -17.03 2.79
CA LEU A 246 -17.85 -16.18 2.53
C LEU A 246 -17.40 -14.81 1.97
N THR A 247 -16.39 -14.19 2.56
CA THR A 247 -15.85 -12.91 2.07
C THR A 247 -15.31 -13.05 0.65
N LEU A 248 -14.55 -14.10 0.37
CA LEU A 248 -14.04 -14.39 -0.98
C LEU A 248 -15.19 -14.70 -1.96
N GLY A 249 -16.22 -15.41 -1.53
CA GLY A 249 -17.42 -15.67 -2.33
C GLY A 249 -18.18 -14.39 -2.68
N LEU A 250 -18.32 -13.47 -1.73
CA LEU A 250 -18.93 -12.15 -1.98
C LEU A 250 -18.11 -11.29 -2.96
N LEU A 251 -16.79 -11.31 -2.85
CA LEU A 251 -15.90 -10.66 -3.82
C LEU A 251 -16.05 -11.29 -5.22
N ALA A 252 -16.09 -12.61 -5.30
CA ALA A 252 -16.33 -13.31 -6.57
C ALA A 252 -17.73 -12.99 -7.14
N CYS A 253 -18.75 -12.89 -6.30
CA CYS A 253 -20.08 -12.46 -6.72
C CYS A 253 -20.07 -11.03 -7.29
N SER A 254 -19.36 -10.10 -6.64
CA SER A 254 -19.20 -8.73 -7.15
C SER A 254 -18.52 -8.69 -8.53
N VAL A 255 -17.52 -9.56 -8.76
CA VAL A 255 -16.90 -9.72 -10.09
C VAL A 255 -17.93 -10.19 -11.13
N VAL A 256 -18.71 -11.23 -10.80
CA VAL A 256 -19.79 -11.72 -11.70
C VAL A 256 -20.83 -10.63 -11.96
N CYS A 257 -21.19 -9.85 -10.96
CA CYS A 257 -22.08 -8.71 -11.13
C CYS A 257 -21.46 -7.63 -12.04
N THR A 258 -20.16 -7.38 -11.92
CA THR A 258 -19.45 -6.46 -12.82
C THR A 258 -19.47 -6.96 -14.25
N ASP A 259 -19.24 -8.26 -14.48
CA ASP A 259 -19.30 -8.84 -15.83
C ASP A 259 -20.73 -8.79 -16.41
N ARG A 260 -21.74 -8.98 -15.57
CA ARG A 260 -23.15 -9.00 -15.99
C ARG A 260 -23.74 -7.63 -16.24
N TYR A 261 -23.43 -6.65 -15.38
CA TYR A 261 -24.04 -5.31 -15.37
C TYR A 261 -23.08 -4.20 -15.81
N GLY A 262 -21.85 -4.55 -16.16
CA GLY A 262 -20.84 -3.64 -16.70
C GLY A 262 -20.30 -2.62 -15.70
N SER A 263 -19.83 -1.53 -16.26
CA SER A 263 -19.18 -0.45 -15.51
C SER A 263 -20.13 0.27 -14.53
N ILE A 264 -21.42 0.32 -14.81
CA ILE A 264 -22.39 0.98 -13.90
C ILE A 264 -22.39 0.28 -12.54
N TYR A 265 -22.48 -1.06 -12.51
CA TYR A 265 -22.39 -1.80 -11.26
C TYR A 265 -21.03 -1.59 -10.59
N ARG A 266 -19.95 -1.74 -11.35
CA ARG A 266 -18.59 -1.59 -10.81
C ARG A 266 -18.40 -0.22 -10.17
N ASP A 267 -18.79 0.85 -10.85
CA ASP A 267 -18.47 2.22 -10.46
C ASP A 267 -19.40 2.74 -9.33
N ALA A 268 -20.69 2.36 -9.36
CA ALA A 268 -21.66 2.77 -8.35
C ALA A 268 -21.70 1.83 -7.13
N VAL A 269 -21.64 0.52 -7.32
CA VAL A 269 -21.81 -0.47 -6.24
C VAL A 269 -20.48 -1.13 -5.86
N GLY A 270 -19.76 -1.65 -6.86
CA GLY A 270 -18.51 -2.40 -6.65
C GLY A 270 -17.47 -1.57 -5.90
N PHE A 271 -17.27 -0.31 -6.28
CA PHE A 271 -16.30 0.60 -5.64
C PHE A 271 -16.68 1.04 -4.21
N ILE A 272 -17.89 0.70 -3.74
CA ILE A 272 -18.30 0.85 -2.34
C ILE A 272 -18.12 -0.46 -1.60
N VAL A 273 -18.63 -1.56 -2.15
CA VAL A 273 -18.71 -2.87 -1.49
C VAL A 273 -17.35 -3.57 -1.43
N ASP A 274 -16.63 -3.60 -2.54
CA ASP A 274 -15.38 -4.35 -2.66
C ASP A 274 -14.27 -3.89 -1.70
N PRO A 275 -14.00 -2.58 -1.52
CA PRO A 275 -12.99 -2.14 -0.56
C PRO A 275 -13.38 -2.45 0.89
N ILE A 276 -14.67 -2.50 1.23
CA ILE A 276 -15.16 -2.92 2.55
C ILE A 276 -14.90 -4.43 2.73
N LEU A 277 -15.22 -5.25 1.74
CA LEU A 277 -14.96 -6.70 1.78
C LEU A 277 -13.45 -6.99 1.87
N ILE A 278 -12.61 -6.23 1.18
CA ILE A 278 -11.15 -6.35 1.29
C ILE A 278 -10.68 -5.94 2.68
N ALA A 279 -11.25 -4.89 3.29
CA ALA A 279 -10.95 -4.51 4.67
C ALA A 279 -11.31 -5.61 5.66
N ILE A 280 -12.46 -6.27 5.48
CA ILE A 280 -12.87 -7.46 6.24
C ILE A 280 -11.88 -8.61 6.04
N LEU A 281 -11.48 -8.89 4.80
CA LEU A 281 -10.51 -9.93 4.46
C LEU A 281 -9.15 -9.67 5.16
N ILE A 282 -8.69 -8.43 5.22
CA ILE A 282 -7.47 -8.05 5.94
C ILE A 282 -7.56 -8.45 7.42
N VAL A 283 -8.70 -8.17 8.08
CA VAL A 283 -8.91 -8.53 9.49
C VAL A 283 -8.89 -10.04 9.68
N GLN A 284 -9.60 -10.78 8.84
CA GLN A 284 -9.69 -12.25 8.90
C GLN A 284 -8.31 -12.90 8.69
N VAL A 285 -7.54 -12.42 7.72
CA VAL A 285 -6.20 -12.94 7.39
C VAL A 285 -5.18 -12.62 8.49
N ILE A 286 -5.28 -11.49 9.15
CA ILE A 286 -4.44 -11.16 10.32
C ILE A 286 -4.79 -12.07 11.50
N ALA A 287 -6.08 -12.24 11.80
CA ALA A 287 -6.54 -13.02 12.93
C ALA A 287 -6.23 -14.52 12.80
N HIS A 288 -6.34 -15.07 11.59
CA HIS A 288 -6.19 -16.50 11.30
C HIS A 288 -4.91 -16.83 10.53
N SER A 289 -3.84 -16.07 10.74
CA SER A 289 -2.60 -16.14 9.96
C SER A 289 -1.92 -17.53 9.88
N SER A 290 -2.28 -18.47 10.75
CA SER A 290 -1.72 -19.84 10.79
C SER A 290 -2.68 -20.93 10.27
N VAL A 291 -3.90 -20.57 9.83
CA VAL A 291 -4.95 -21.54 9.51
C VAL A 291 -5.51 -21.29 8.09
N GLY A 292 -5.88 -22.37 7.40
CA GLY A 292 -6.61 -22.33 6.14
C GLY A 292 -5.96 -21.45 5.06
N PHE A 293 -6.75 -20.64 4.39
CA PHE A 293 -6.30 -19.73 3.34
C PHE A 293 -5.16 -18.80 3.80
N ALA A 294 -5.27 -18.27 5.02
CA ALA A 294 -4.26 -17.35 5.54
C ALA A 294 -2.90 -18.03 5.80
N ALA A 295 -2.87 -19.33 6.08
CA ALA A 295 -1.62 -20.08 6.20
C ALA A 295 -0.88 -20.17 4.86
N VAL A 296 -1.60 -20.34 3.75
CA VAL A 296 -1.01 -20.35 2.40
C VAL A 296 -0.35 -19.00 2.08
N LEU A 297 -0.96 -17.89 2.50
CA LEU A 297 -0.40 -16.54 2.34
C LEU A 297 0.94 -16.37 3.07
N ASN A 298 1.19 -17.18 4.11
CA ASN A 298 2.43 -17.14 4.88
C ASN A 298 3.53 -18.05 4.33
N TRP A 299 3.30 -18.80 3.26
CA TRP A 299 4.35 -19.59 2.62
C TRP A 299 5.48 -18.67 2.14
N ARG A 300 6.73 -19.15 2.32
CA ARG A 300 7.94 -18.36 2.01
C ARG A 300 7.94 -17.77 0.59
N TRP A 301 7.48 -18.55 -0.37
CA TRP A 301 7.42 -18.14 -1.77
C TRP A 301 6.34 -17.09 -2.03
N VAL A 302 5.16 -17.26 -1.43
CA VAL A 302 4.06 -16.29 -1.54
C VAL A 302 4.45 -14.96 -0.90
N ARG A 303 5.09 -14.99 0.27
CA ARG A 303 5.63 -13.81 0.92
C ARG A 303 6.72 -13.12 0.11
N TYR A 304 7.62 -13.92 -0.51
CA TYR A 304 8.64 -13.37 -1.40
C TYR A 304 8.00 -12.62 -2.57
N LEU A 305 7.02 -13.20 -3.26
CA LEU A 305 6.27 -12.55 -4.33
C LEU A 305 5.57 -11.27 -3.83
N GLY A 306 5.04 -11.27 -2.62
CA GLY A 306 4.49 -10.07 -1.98
C GLY A 306 5.55 -8.99 -1.71
N THR A 307 6.77 -9.38 -1.37
CA THR A 307 7.89 -8.44 -1.17
C THR A 307 8.24 -7.72 -2.47
N ILE A 308 8.32 -8.44 -3.58
CA ILE A 308 8.65 -7.91 -4.91
C ILE A 308 7.40 -7.45 -5.70
N SER A 309 6.21 -7.43 -5.07
CA SER A 309 4.93 -7.11 -5.73
C SER A 309 4.90 -5.73 -6.38
N TYR A 310 5.68 -4.78 -5.88
CA TYR A 310 5.83 -3.47 -6.48
C TYR A 310 6.53 -3.56 -7.85
N GLY A 311 7.66 -4.25 -7.92
CA GLY A 311 8.34 -4.53 -9.19
C GLY A 311 7.48 -5.36 -10.14
N ILE A 312 6.77 -6.39 -9.63
CA ILE A 312 5.82 -7.18 -10.44
C ILE A 312 4.80 -6.24 -11.10
N TYR A 313 4.16 -5.36 -10.32
CA TYR A 313 3.19 -4.41 -10.84
C TYR A 313 3.80 -3.41 -11.82
N LEU A 314 5.02 -2.94 -11.58
CA LEU A 314 5.68 -1.93 -12.40
C LEU A 314 6.11 -2.47 -13.76
N TYR A 315 6.70 -3.67 -13.80
CA TYR A 315 7.34 -4.21 -15.00
C TYR A 315 6.44 -5.14 -15.83
N HIS A 316 5.26 -5.57 -15.32
CA HIS A 316 4.47 -6.63 -15.94
C HIS A 316 4.14 -6.36 -17.42
N GLY A 317 3.68 -5.17 -17.76
CA GLY A 317 3.24 -4.86 -19.12
C GLY A 317 4.35 -5.05 -20.16
N HIS A 318 5.56 -4.59 -19.85
CA HIS A 318 6.70 -4.72 -20.75
C HIS A 318 7.30 -6.12 -20.77
N ALA A 319 7.41 -6.77 -19.60
CA ALA A 319 7.93 -8.12 -19.51
C ALA A 319 7.03 -9.10 -20.29
N ILE A 320 5.71 -8.95 -20.19
CA ILE A 320 4.74 -9.75 -20.96
C ILE A 320 4.88 -9.48 -22.47
N LEU A 321 4.96 -8.20 -22.86
CA LEU A 321 5.11 -7.82 -24.27
C LEU A 321 6.39 -8.39 -24.91
N VAL A 322 7.50 -8.37 -24.16
CA VAL A 322 8.78 -8.94 -24.63
C VAL A 322 8.67 -10.46 -24.72
N ALA A 323 8.10 -11.11 -23.70
CA ALA A 323 7.91 -12.55 -23.69
C ALA A 323 7.02 -13.02 -24.87
N ASP A 324 5.91 -12.31 -25.12
CA ASP A 324 5.02 -12.62 -26.24
C ASP A 324 5.73 -12.52 -27.61
N LYS A 325 6.54 -11.49 -27.79
CA LYS A 325 7.37 -11.37 -29.01
C LYS A 325 8.43 -12.46 -29.14
N MET A 326 9.02 -12.90 -28.02
CA MET A 326 10.03 -13.97 -28.04
C MET A 326 9.43 -15.35 -28.30
N THR A 327 8.21 -15.59 -27.83
CA THR A 327 7.51 -16.87 -28.00
C THR A 327 6.80 -16.98 -29.35
N GLY A 328 6.47 -15.85 -29.97
CA GLY A 328 5.95 -15.77 -31.34
C GLY A 328 4.77 -16.72 -31.60
N THR A 329 5.03 -17.79 -32.38
CA THR A 329 4.02 -18.79 -32.77
C THR A 329 3.77 -19.91 -31.79
N LEU A 330 4.41 -19.89 -30.61
CA LEU A 330 4.21 -20.91 -29.59
C LEU A 330 2.77 -20.85 -29.03
N PRO A 331 2.27 -21.98 -28.49
CA PRO A 331 0.97 -22.00 -27.84
C PRO A 331 0.84 -20.90 -26.76
N LYS A 332 -0.30 -20.23 -26.70
CA LYS A 332 -0.57 -19.11 -25.76
C LYS A 332 -0.25 -19.45 -24.28
N VAL A 333 -0.44 -20.73 -23.91
CA VAL A 333 -0.11 -21.21 -22.55
C VAL A 333 1.40 -21.08 -22.28
N ILE A 334 2.25 -21.40 -23.25
CA ILE A 334 3.71 -21.27 -23.12
C ILE A 334 4.09 -19.79 -23.04
N SER A 335 3.53 -18.94 -23.91
CA SER A 335 3.73 -17.49 -23.85
C SER A 335 3.34 -16.91 -22.50
N MET A 336 2.21 -17.35 -21.93
CA MET A 336 1.77 -16.95 -20.60
C MET A 336 2.78 -17.35 -19.51
N PHE A 337 3.25 -18.60 -19.50
CA PHE A 337 4.26 -19.04 -18.52
C PHE A 337 5.56 -18.27 -18.65
N VAL A 338 6.06 -18.07 -19.87
CA VAL A 338 7.27 -17.29 -20.14
C VAL A 338 7.06 -15.84 -19.69
N GLY A 339 5.88 -15.25 -19.95
CA GLY A 339 5.51 -13.92 -19.49
C GLY A 339 5.55 -13.80 -17.99
N ILE A 340 4.90 -14.70 -17.27
CA ILE A 340 4.89 -14.72 -15.78
C ILE A 340 6.32 -14.86 -15.21
N LEU A 341 7.11 -15.81 -15.75
CA LEU A 341 8.49 -16.01 -15.32
C LEU A 341 9.35 -14.77 -15.58
N SER A 342 9.18 -14.13 -16.75
CA SER A 342 9.88 -12.89 -17.09
C SER A 342 9.53 -11.74 -16.14
N VAL A 343 8.24 -11.57 -15.79
CA VAL A 343 7.80 -10.58 -14.82
C VAL A 343 8.46 -10.81 -13.46
N VAL A 344 8.44 -12.05 -12.97
CA VAL A 344 9.05 -12.41 -11.68
C VAL A 344 10.57 -12.23 -11.72
N ALA A 345 11.22 -12.61 -12.80
CA ALA A 345 12.67 -12.46 -12.97
C ALA A 345 13.09 -10.98 -12.96
N VAL A 346 12.42 -10.14 -13.77
CA VAL A 346 12.71 -8.70 -13.83
C VAL A 346 12.41 -8.01 -12.52
N ALA A 347 11.27 -8.32 -11.87
CA ALA A 347 10.93 -7.77 -10.56
C ALA A 347 11.92 -8.20 -9.47
N SER A 348 12.39 -9.45 -9.51
CA SER A 348 13.44 -9.94 -8.59
C SER A 348 14.77 -9.24 -8.83
N ALA A 349 15.18 -9.07 -10.08
CA ALA A 349 16.39 -8.33 -10.41
C ALA A 349 16.32 -6.88 -9.93
N SER A 350 15.20 -6.18 -10.22
CA SER A 350 14.97 -4.82 -9.72
C SER A 350 15.05 -4.77 -8.20
N TYR A 351 14.42 -5.72 -7.52
CA TYR A 351 14.43 -5.76 -6.06
C TYR A 351 15.85 -5.90 -5.50
N TRP A 352 16.61 -6.89 -5.95
CA TRP A 352 17.94 -7.18 -5.40
C TRP A 352 19.01 -6.16 -5.76
N PHE A 353 18.97 -5.63 -6.99
CA PHE A 353 20.00 -4.72 -7.47
C PHE A 353 19.69 -3.25 -7.22
N LEU A 354 18.41 -2.87 -7.16
CA LEU A 354 18.02 -1.48 -7.06
C LEU A 354 17.30 -1.16 -5.73
N GLU A 355 16.25 -1.94 -5.37
CA GLU A 355 15.40 -1.57 -4.24
C GLU A 355 16.03 -1.95 -2.89
N GLU A 356 16.52 -3.17 -2.75
CA GLU A 356 17.03 -3.71 -1.48
C GLU A 356 18.23 -2.91 -0.92
N PRO A 357 19.25 -2.50 -1.71
CA PRO A 357 20.31 -1.63 -1.22
C PRO A 357 19.80 -0.31 -0.62
N LEU A 358 18.80 0.30 -1.26
CA LEU A 358 18.18 1.54 -0.80
C LEU A 358 17.25 1.32 0.40
N LEU A 359 16.60 0.15 0.47
CA LEU A 359 15.82 -0.24 1.64
C LEU A 359 16.70 -0.49 2.87
N ARG A 360 17.94 -0.96 2.71
CA ARG A 360 18.93 -1.02 3.81
C ARG A 360 19.29 0.39 4.29
N LEU A 361 19.47 1.33 3.38
CA LEU A 361 19.70 2.72 3.73
C LEU A 361 18.51 3.32 4.49
N ARG A 362 17.27 2.99 4.10
CA ARG A 362 16.03 3.38 4.79
C ARG A 362 16.05 3.03 6.29
N ALA A 363 16.71 1.94 6.69
CA ALA A 363 16.79 1.53 8.09
C ALA A 363 17.51 2.59 8.96
N ARG A 364 18.37 3.43 8.39
CA ARG A 364 19.03 4.55 9.08
C ARG A 364 18.06 5.68 9.42
N TYR A 365 16.97 5.82 8.66
CA TYR A 365 15.94 6.85 8.86
C TYR A 365 14.74 6.35 9.68
N THR A 366 14.94 5.27 10.47
CA THR A 366 13.92 4.81 11.40
C THR A 366 13.98 5.62 12.70
N PRO A 367 12.84 6.18 13.19
CA PRO A 367 12.82 6.91 14.45
C PRO A 367 13.42 6.05 15.59
N GLY A 368 14.25 6.67 16.43
CA GLY A 368 14.94 6.00 17.55
C GLY A 368 16.32 5.43 17.22
N ARG A 369 16.78 5.44 15.96
CA ARG A 369 18.17 5.18 15.58
C ARG A 369 18.99 6.47 15.33
N LEU A 370 18.32 7.62 15.24
CA LEU A 370 19.04 8.90 15.23
C LEU A 370 19.60 9.15 16.63
N PRO A 371 20.88 9.62 16.77
CA PRO A 371 21.40 10.03 18.06
C PRO A 371 20.41 11.04 18.67
N ARG A 372 19.95 10.77 19.90
CA ARG A 372 19.22 11.76 20.66
C ARG A 372 20.15 12.96 20.78
N ASN A 373 19.81 14.12 20.22
CA ASN A 373 20.42 15.35 20.69
C ASN A 373 20.31 15.32 22.22
N PRO A 374 21.40 15.52 22.96
CA PRO A 374 21.32 15.60 24.41
C PRO A 374 20.22 16.61 24.72
N VAL A 375 19.20 16.18 25.46
CA VAL A 375 18.17 17.07 25.99
C VAL A 375 18.93 17.96 26.96
N VAL A 376 19.25 19.17 26.55
CA VAL A 376 19.71 20.21 27.46
C VAL A 376 18.57 20.40 28.46
N PRO A 377 18.79 20.12 29.76
CA PRO A 377 17.76 20.33 30.75
C PRO A 377 17.33 21.81 30.68
N ARG A 378 16.06 22.10 30.48
CA ARG A 378 15.53 23.45 30.66
C ARG A 378 15.70 23.77 32.14
N GLY A 379 16.72 24.61 32.42
CA GLY A 379 17.03 25.08 33.79
C GLY A 379 18.48 25.02 34.20
N ALA A 380 19.43 24.65 33.34
CA ALA A 380 20.84 24.84 33.63
C ALA A 380 21.20 26.29 33.30
N ASP A 381 21.55 27.01 34.38
CA ASP A 381 22.07 28.39 34.30
C ASP A 381 23.32 28.45 33.40
N PRO A 382 23.41 29.33 32.41
CA PRO A 382 24.54 29.39 31.47
C PRO A 382 25.91 29.65 32.10
N LEU A 383 25.99 29.93 33.41
CA LEU A 383 27.20 30.38 34.11
C LEU A 383 27.95 29.27 34.87
N THR A 384 27.52 28.00 34.83
CA THR A 384 28.16 26.92 35.62
C THR A 384 29.03 25.97 34.82
N VAL A 385 29.40 26.26 33.59
CA VAL A 385 30.36 25.43 32.83
C VAL A 385 31.63 26.27 32.57
N LEU A 386 32.38 26.53 33.65
CA LEU A 386 33.82 26.87 33.48
C LEU A 386 34.63 25.57 33.55
N PRO A 387 35.56 25.34 32.63
CA PRO A 387 36.44 24.17 32.69
C PRO A 387 37.41 24.37 33.89
N THR A 388 37.48 23.38 34.75
CA THR A 388 38.51 23.27 35.79
C THR A 388 39.88 23.14 35.11
N PRO A 389 40.89 23.90 35.52
CA PRO A 389 42.26 23.76 34.99
C PRO A 389 42.88 22.43 35.46
N PRO A 390 43.81 21.84 34.69
CA PRO A 390 44.44 20.59 35.03
C PRO A 390 45.35 20.78 36.27
N GLY A 391 45.04 19.98 37.28
CA GLY A 391 45.83 19.98 38.52
C GLY A 391 47.21 19.43 38.28
N ASP A 392 48.23 20.19 38.74
CA ASP A 392 49.65 19.84 38.81
C ASP A 392 49.86 18.56 39.60
N ALA A 393 50.46 17.56 38.93
CA ALA A 393 51.09 16.43 39.57
C ALA A 393 52.46 16.87 40.13
N ARG A 394 52.56 17.17 41.44
CA ARG A 394 53.84 17.22 42.14
C ARG A 394 53.98 16.00 43.05
N THR A 395 54.99 15.27 42.74
CA THR A 395 55.73 14.24 43.49
C THR A 395 55.94 14.61 44.97
N HIS A 396 55.74 13.64 45.90
CA HIS A 396 56.58 13.49 47.08
C HIS A 396 56.70 12.02 47.45
N SER A 397 57.99 11.61 47.44
CA SER A 397 58.73 10.55 48.17
C SER A 397 57.98 9.32 48.69
#